data_958fa6c6a92bd4957242f272690a4b3f
#
_entry.id   958fa6c6a92bd4957242f272690a4b3f
#
_cell.length_a   1.000
_cell.length_b   1.000
_cell.length_c   1.000
_cell.angle_alpha   90.00
_cell.angle_beta   90.00
_cell.angle_gamma   90.00
#
_symmetry.space_group_name_H-M   'P 1'
#
loop_
_entity.id
_entity.type
_entity.pdbx_description
1 polymer ?
#
loop_
_entity_poly.entity_id
_entity_poly.type
_entity_poly.pdbx_seq_one_letter_code
_entity_poly.pdbx_strand_id
1 'polypeptide(L)'
;MTDNQAVTGSAAAEAGAGGASASTALADTSGGAAGGPLRRSAAIGYRRLLLVFVVAGAAQVFLAGLGVFHHHSVGLGPHETLGFIMGGIAVLILVLVLVARPGGRAIAWVVVLVVQTDFLQSLLAGLGDDAAVWGGLHALDGLLAIAVACYLYGAAPARGRGNRARVRI
;
A
#
# COMPACT_ATOMS: atom_id res chain seq x y z
N MET A 1 -13.23 -43.55 -75.05
CA MET A 1 -13.99 -42.44 -75.69
C MET A 1 -13.73 -41.25 -74.85
N THR A 2 -12.74 -40.58 -75.26
CA THR A 2 -12.71 -39.21 -75.83
C THR A 2 -12.71 -38.16 -74.75
N ASP A 3 -11.55 -37.63 -74.49
CA ASP A 3 -11.04 -36.35 -75.03
C ASP A 3 -11.74 -35.16 -74.38
N ASN A 4 -11.15 -34.11 -73.95
CA ASN A 4 -10.11 -33.27 -74.55
C ASN A 4 -9.82 -32.11 -73.56
N GLN A 5 -8.63 -31.73 -73.36
CA GLN A 5 -8.07 -30.43 -73.61
C GLN A 5 -8.77 -29.20 -73.04
N ALA A 6 -8.16 -28.19 -72.47
CA ALA A 6 -6.98 -27.43 -72.81
C ALA A 6 -6.74 -26.43 -71.64
N VAL A 7 -5.59 -26.22 -71.18
CA VAL A 7 -4.62 -25.16 -71.48
C VAL A 7 -5.16 -23.76 -71.59
N THR A 8 -4.53 -22.91 -70.87
CA THR A 8 -4.32 -21.44 -70.92
C THR A 8 -4.83 -20.81 -69.59
N GLY A 9 -4.11 -20.03 -68.91
CA GLY A 9 -2.95 -19.18 -69.14
C GLY A 9 -2.80 -18.38 -67.85
N SER A 10 -1.64 -18.31 -67.45
CA SER A 10 -0.79 -17.14 -67.46
C SER A 10 -1.19 -15.91 -66.65
N ALA A 11 -0.34 -15.61 -65.74
CA ALA A 11 0.19 -14.31 -65.37
C ALA A 11 -0.70 -13.29 -64.63
N ALA A 12 -0.07 -12.74 -63.70
CA ALA A 12 -0.32 -11.52 -62.91
C ALA A 12 -0.97 -11.81 -61.57
N ALA A 13 -0.45 -11.48 -60.43
CA ALA A 13 0.43 -10.36 -60.17
C ALA A 13 1.14 -10.58 -58.82
N GLU A 14 2.43 -10.50 -58.87
CA GLU A 14 3.19 -10.07 -57.69
C GLU A 14 2.89 -8.59 -57.49
N ALA A 15 2.14 -8.23 -56.47
CA ALA A 15 2.14 -6.91 -55.79
C ALA A 15 1.28 -6.97 -54.57
N GLY A 16 1.87 -6.98 -53.37
CA GLY A 16 1.11 -6.85 -52.14
C GLY A 16 1.74 -7.36 -50.84
N ALA A 17 3.02 -7.67 -50.85
CA ALA A 17 3.73 -8.05 -49.62
C ALA A 17 4.64 -6.92 -49.13
N GLY A 18 4.07 -5.77 -48.76
CA GLY A 18 4.86 -4.63 -48.30
C GLY A 18 4.21 -3.69 -47.31
N GLY A 19 3.01 -4.03 -46.82
CA GLY A 19 2.25 -3.07 -45.99
C GLY A 19 1.91 -3.51 -44.57
N ALA A 20 2.22 -4.74 -44.15
CA ALA A 20 1.76 -5.26 -42.87
C ALA A 20 2.80 -5.26 -41.71
N SER A 21 4.07 -4.94 -42.01
CA SER A 21 5.13 -4.98 -40.97
C SER A 21 5.38 -3.69 -40.20
N ALA A 22 4.84 -2.54 -40.63
CA ALA A 22 5.09 -1.25 -39.97
C ALA A 22 4.06 -0.88 -38.91
N SER A 23 2.87 -1.51 -38.95
CA SER A 23 1.80 -1.19 -37.97
C SER A 23 1.87 -2.00 -36.69
N THR A 24 2.55 -3.14 -36.68
CA THR A 24 2.66 -4.00 -35.48
C THR A 24 3.79 -3.55 -34.54
N ALA A 25 4.74 -2.76 -35.00
CA ALA A 25 5.86 -2.28 -34.19
C ALA A 25 5.51 -1.07 -33.30
N LEU A 26 4.40 -0.38 -33.56
CA LEU A 26 3.98 0.79 -32.75
C LEU A 26 2.96 0.46 -31.65
N ALA A 27 2.39 -0.76 -31.64
CA ALA A 27 1.40 -1.18 -30.64
C ALA A 27 2.01 -1.85 -29.40
N ASP A 28 3.29 -2.21 -29.40
CA ASP A 28 3.90 -3.00 -28.31
C ASP A 28 4.73 -2.16 -27.31
N THR A 29 4.72 -0.82 -27.43
CA THR A 29 5.43 0.05 -26.48
C THR A 29 4.55 0.61 -25.36
N SER A 30 3.25 0.28 -25.31
CA SER A 30 2.33 0.76 -24.26
C SER A 30 1.99 -0.27 -23.17
N GLY A 31 2.52 -1.49 -23.23
CA GLY A 31 2.17 -2.60 -22.32
C GLY A 31 3.09 -2.82 -21.12
N GLY A 32 4.10 -2.00 -20.88
CA GLY A 32 5.15 -2.30 -19.90
C GLY A 32 5.39 -1.28 -18.79
N ALA A 33 4.53 -0.29 -18.57
CA ALA A 33 4.72 0.67 -17.48
C ALA A 33 4.22 0.13 -16.15
N ALA A 34 4.89 -0.84 -15.57
CA ALA A 34 4.77 -1.21 -14.17
C ALA A 34 5.07 0.04 -13.30
N GLY A 35 4.03 0.76 -12.93
CA GLY A 35 3.99 1.91 -12.03
C GLY A 35 5.15 2.89 -12.15
N GLY A 36 4.90 4.09 -12.72
CA GLY A 36 5.91 5.14 -12.90
C GLY A 36 6.71 5.46 -11.61
N PRO A 37 7.76 6.26 -11.71
CA PRO A 37 8.69 6.53 -10.60
C PRO A 37 7.98 7.03 -9.34
N LEU A 38 6.93 7.84 -9.48
CA LEU A 38 6.12 8.36 -8.38
C LEU A 38 5.44 7.24 -7.57
N ARG A 39 4.83 6.25 -8.25
CA ARG A 39 4.18 5.12 -7.56
C ARG A 39 5.18 4.27 -6.81
N ARG A 40 6.37 4.09 -7.37
CA ARG A 40 7.46 3.36 -6.73
C ARG A 40 7.97 4.09 -5.48
N SER A 41 8.17 5.40 -5.57
CA SER A 41 8.57 6.22 -4.42
C SER A 41 7.50 6.22 -3.33
N ALA A 42 6.22 6.35 -3.71
CA ALA A 42 5.10 6.26 -2.78
C ALA A 42 5.03 4.90 -2.08
N ALA A 43 5.24 3.79 -2.78
CA ALA A 43 5.26 2.45 -2.18
C ALA A 43 6.42 2.28 -1.17
N ILE A 44 7.56 2.88 -1.44
CA ILE A 44 8.71 2.90 -0.51
C ILE A 44 8.39 3.74 0.72
N GLY A 45 7.83 4.94 0.51
CA GLY A 45 7.41 5.85 1.58
C GLY A 45 6.35 5.20 2.48
N TYR A 46 5.33 4.62 1.89
CA TYR A 46 4.28 3.86 2.56
C TYR A 46 4.86 2.80 3.52
N ARG A 47 5.77 1.96 3.03
CA ARG A 47 6.39 0.92 3.86
C ARG A 47 7.25 1.50 4.98
N ARG A 48 8.00 2.58 4.72
CA ARG A 48 8.82 3.24 5.75
C ARG A 48 7.98 3.87 6.84
N LEU A 49 6.88 4.53 6.46
CA LEU A 49 5.98 5.15 7.45
C LEU A 49 5.24 4.11 8.29
N LEU A 50 4.88 2.94 7.73
CA LEU A 50 4.35 1.85 8.54
C LEU A 50 5.34 1.39 9.61
N LEU A 51 6.63 1.29 9.29
CA LEU A 51 7.66 0.96 10.28
C LEU A 51 7.79 2.06 11.34
N VAL A 52 7.81 3.33 10.92
CA VAL A 52 7.82 4.48 11.85
C VAL A 52 6.61 4.45 12.76
N PHE A 53 5.42 4.17 12.22
CA PHE A 53 4.18 4.06 13.00
C PHE A 53 4.26 2.94 14.05
N VAL A 54 4.78 1.77 13.71
CA VAL A 54 4.97 0.65 14.65
C VAL A 54 5.95 1.03 15.78
N VAL A 55 7.09 1.67 15.43
CA VAL A 55 8.06 2.13 16.43
C VAL A 55 7.46 3.21 17.32
N ALA A 56 6.74 4.18 16.75
CA ALA A 56 6.02 5.21 17.50
C ALA A 56 4.95 4.59 18.41
N GLY A 57 4.24 3.55 17.95
CA GLY A 57 3.28 2.81 18.75
C GLY A 57 3.91 2.14 19.98
N ALA A 58 5.10 1.54 19.82
CA ALA A 58 5.83 1.01 20.97
C ALA A 58 6.23 2.12 21.96
N ALA A 59 6.68 3.28 21.45
CA ALA A 59 6.97 4.45 22.28
C ALA A 59 5.69 4.99 22.98
N GLN A 60 4.52 4.94 22.32
CA GLN A 60 3.23 5.31 22.90
C GLN A 60 2.90 4.49 24.14
N VAL A 61 3.05 3.17 24.06
CA VAL A 61 2.83 2.27 25.21
C VAL A 61 3.78 2.61 26.35
N PHE A 62 5.05 2.85 26.05
CA PHE A 62 6.04 3.25 27.06
C PHE A 62 5.67 4.59 27.72
N LEU A 63 5.29 5.61 26.94
CA LEU A 63 4.92 6.93 27.46
C LEU A 63 3.63 6.87 28.28
N ALA A 64 2.65 6.04 27.88
CA ALA A 64 1.46 5.80 28.69
C ALA A 64 1.82 5.20 30.06
N GLY A 65 2.70 4.21 30.08
CA GLY A 65 3.22 3.63 31.34
C GLY A 65 3.90 4.67 32.22
N LEU A 66 4.78 5.50 31.65
CA LEU A 66 5.41 6.60 32.41
C LEU A 66 4.38 7.58 32.96
N GLY A 67 3.39 7.96 32.16
CA GLY A 67 2.33 8.88 32.59
C GLY A 67 1.48 8.33 33.74
N VAL A 68 1.15 7.04 33.70
CA VAL A 68 0.36 6.37 34.74
C VAL A 68 1.16 6.20 36.02
N PHE A 69 2.42 5.77 35.98
CA PHE A 69 3.22 5.49 37.17
C PHE A 69 3.93 6.72 37.73
N HIS A 70 4.15 7.75 36.94
CA HIS A 70 4.85 8.99 37.34
C HIS A 70 4.03 10.26 37.04
N HIS A 71 2.72 10.23 37.28
CA HIS A 71 1.79 11.31 36.98
C HIS A 71 2.17 12.68 37.59
N HIS A 72 2.87 12.69 38.72
CA HIS A 72 3.32 13.94 39.37
C HIS A 72 4.49 14.63 38.66
N SER A 73 5.29 13.90 37.84
CA SER A 73 6.49 14.42 37.24
C SER A 73 6.42 14.50 35.69
N VAL A 74 5.77 13.57 35.05
CA VAL A 74 5.71 13.48 33.58
C VAL A 74 4.30 13.70 33.04
N GLY A 75 3.28 13.10 33.69
CA GLY A 75 1.89 13.11 33.22
C GLY A 75 1.72 12.42 31.88
N LEU A 76 0.54 12.57 31.28
CA LEU A 76 0.19 11.99 29.97
C LEU A 76 0.51 12.90 28.77
N GLY A 77 0.99 14.13 28.97
CA GLY A 77 1.24 15.09 27.90
C GLY A 77 2.14 14.57 26.76
N PRO A 78 3.28 13.92 27.04
CA PRO A 78 4.11 13.32 25.99
C PRO A 78 3.38 12.22 25.21
N HIS A 79 2.55 11.40 25.88
CA HIS A 79 1.72 10.37 25.24
C HIS A 79 0.69 11.01 24.30
N GLU A 80 -0.03 12.05 24.75
CA GLU A 80 -1.00 12.77 23.94
C GLU A 80 -0.36 13.41 22.72
N THR A 81 0.78 14.10 22.90
CA THR A 81 1.53 14.73 21.81
C THR A 81 1.95 13.72 20.75
N LEU A 82 2.51 12.58 21.17
CA LEU A 82 2.89 11.53 20.22
C LEU A 82 1.66 10.91 19.54
N GLY A 83 0.52 10.80 20.24
CA GLY A 83 -0.76 10.36 19.69
C GLY A 83 -1.20 11.22 18.49
N PHE A 84 -1.20 12.54 18.63
CA PHE A 84 -1.51 13.47 17.52
C PHE A 84 -0.53 13.33 16.36
N ILE A 85 0.76 13.15 16.62
CA ILE A 85 1.76 12.92 15.58
C ILE A 85 1.46 11.61 14.84
N MET A 86 1.08 10.55 15.56
CA MET A 86 0.72 9.26 14.96
C MET A 86 -0.52 9.36 14.07
N GLY A 87 -1.52 10.16 14.44
CA GLY A 87 -2.65 10.48 13.58
C GLY A 87 -2.20 11.09 12.25
N GLY A 88 -1.37 12.12 12.30
CA GLY A 88 -0.78 12.72 11.10
C GLY A 88 0.00 11.72 10.24
N ILE A 89 0.74 10.79 10.86
CA ILE A 89 1.44 9.72 10.15
C ILE A 89 0.45 8.76 9.49
N ALA A 90 -0.65 8.39 10.16
CA ALA A 90 -1.68 7.51 9.60
C ALA A 90 -2.34 8.13 8.36
N VAL A 91 -2.67 9.42 8.40
CA VAL A 91 -3.19 10.17 7.23
C VAL A 91 -2.16 10.20 6.09
N LEU A 92 -0.88 10.43 6.38
CA LEU A 92 0.17 10.41 5.36
C LEU A 92 0.35 9.02 4.74
N ILE A 93 0.23 7.94 5.55
CA ILE A 93 0.21 6.56 5.07
C ILE A 93 -0.96 6.35 4.10
N LEU A 94 -2.16 6.91 4.40
CA LEU A 94 -3.32 6.84 3.51
C LEU A 94 -3.05 7.55 2.18
N VAL A 95 -2.48 8.74 2.19
CA VAL A 95 -2.10 9.46 0.95
C VAL A 95 -1.14 8.61 0.11
N LEU A 96 -0.10 8.06 0.74
CA LEU A 96 0.90 7.26 0.03
C LEU A 96 0.33 5.94 -0.52
N VAL A 97 -0.57 5.26 0.19
CA VAL A 97 -1.19 4.03 -0.31
C VAL A 97 -2.12 4.30 -1.49
N LEU A 98 -2.82 5.43 -1.49
CA LEU A 98 -3.67 5.86 -2.62
C LEU A 98 -2.83 6.14 -3.88
N VAL A 99 -1.65 6.76 -3.74
CA VAL A 99 -0.71 6.99 -4.85
C VAL A 99 -0.05 5.68 -5.30
N ALA A 100 0.41 4.86 -4.37
CA ALA A 100 1.10 3.59 -4.65
C ALA A 100 0.17 2.54 -5.27
N ARG A 101 -1.12 2.54 -4.90
CA ARG A 101 -2.17 1.62 -5.37
C ARG A 101 -1.75 0.14 -5.31
N PRO A 102 -1.36 -0.37 -4.13
CA PRO A 102 -0.94 -1.78 -4.00
C PRO A 102 -2.12 -2.77 -4.10
N GLY A 103 -3.35 -2.27 -4.03
CA GLY A 103 -4.59 -3.05 -4.13
C GLY A 103 -5.64 -2.56 -3.14
N GLY A 104 -6.93 -2.78 -3.44
CA GLY A 104 -8.06 -2.29 -2.64
C GLY A 104 -8.05 -2.78 -1.19
N ARG A 105 -7.60 -4.01 -0.95
CA ARG A 105 -7.48 -4.57 0.41
C ARG A 105 -6.48 -3.79 1.29
N ALA A 106 -5.34 -3.39 0.74
CA ALA A 106 -4.38 -2.60 1.49
C ALA A 106 -4.92 -1.20 1.80
N ILE A 107 -5.62 -0.57 0.83
CA ILE A 107 -6.28 0.72 1.03
C ILE A 107 -7.33 0.61 2.14
N ALA A 108 -8.19 -0.42 2.11
CA ALA A 108 -9.21 -0.63 3.13
C ALA A 108 -8.62 -0.76 4.54
N TRP A 109 -7.55 -1.54 4.71
CA TRP A 109 -6.88 -1.68 6.01
C TRP A 109 -6.20 -0.38 6.47
N VAL A 110 -5.68 0.44 5.56
CA VAL A 110 -5.14 1.76 5.91
C VAL A 110 -6.26 2.72 6.33
N VAL A 111 -7.43 2.66 5.67
CA VAL A 111 -8.61 3.44 6.12
C VAL A 111 -9.02 3.00 7.54
N VAL A 112 -9.04 1.70 7.84
CA VAL A 112 -9.29 1.21 9.19
C VAL A 112 -8.25 1.77 10.18
N LEU A 113 -6.96 1.77 9.83
CA LEU A 113 -5.90 2.33 10.67
C LEU A 113 -6.14 3.81 10.97
N VAL A 114 -6.51 4.62 9.96
CA VAL A 114 -6.81 6.05 10.15
C VAL A 114 -8.03 6.23 11.07
N VAL A 115 -9.12 5.50 10.83
CA VAL A 115 -10.33 5.60 11.66
C VAL A 115 -10.03 5.22 13.12
N GLN A 116 -9.25 4.17 13.34
CA GLN A 116 -8.80 3.80 14.69
C GLN A 116 -7.97 4.92 15.32
N THR A 117 -6.94 5.39 14.63
CA THR A 117 -5.93 6.29 15.22
C THR A 117 -6.47 7.72 15.41
N ASP A 118 -7.24 8.26 14.48
CA ASP A 118 -7.68 9.66 14.53
C ASP A 118 -9.04 9.83 15.18
N PHE A 119 -9.94 8.87 15.01
CA PHE A 119 -11.30 9.00 15.53
C PHE A 119 -11.53 8.16 16.79
N LEU A 120 -11.32 6.84 16.71
CA LEU A 120 -11.69 5.93 17.81
C LEU A 120 -10.78 6.14 19.03
N GLN A 121 -9.48 6.34 18.83
CA GLN A 121 -8.53 6.63 19.92
C GLN A 121 -8.90 7.90 20.66
N SER A 122 -9.22 8.99 19.95
CA SER A 122 -9.61 10.27 20.56
C SER A 122 -10.94 10.18 21.31
N LEU A 123 -11.90 9.44 20.73
CA LEU A 123 -13.20 9.21 21.37
C LEU A 123 -13.04 8.40 22.66
N LEU A 124 -12.31 7.30 22.63
CA LEU A 124 -12.12 6.43 23.79
C LEU A 124 -11.29 7.11 24.89
N ALA A 125 -10.31 7.95 24.52
CA ALA A 125 -9.54 8.75 25.46
C ALA A 125 -10.45 9.74 26.20
N GLY A 126 -11.30 10.50 25.48
CA GLY A 126 -12.23 11.45 26.08
C GLY A 126 -13.27 10.78 27.00
N LEU A 127 -13.76 9.59 26.64
CA LEU A 127 -14.66 8.82 27.50
C LEU A 127 -13.95 8.19 28.71
N GLY A 128 -12.62 8.06 28.63
CA GLY A 128 -11.80 7.50 29.72
C GLY A 128 -11.89 8.27 31.02
N ASP A 129 -12.17 9.57 30.97
CA ASP A 129 -12.39 10.41 32.15
C ASP A 129 -13.70 10.06 32.90
N ASP A 130 -14.70 9.55 32.17
CA ASP A 130 -16.00 9.17 32.76
C ASP A 130 -15.96 7.78 33.39
N ALA A 131 -15.26 6.83 32.81
CA ALA A 131 -15.18 5.46 33.36
C ALA A 131 -13.91 4.73 32.89
N ALA A 132 -13.24 4.06 33.82
CA ALA A 132 -11.98 3.34 33.59
C ALA A 132 -12.05 2.28 32.45
N VAL A 133 -13.24 1.73 32.18
CA VAL A 133 -13.43 0.77 31.09
C VAL A 133 -13.09 1.38 29.71
N TRP A 134 -13.40 2.65 29.49
CA TRP A 134 -13.10 3.35 28.25
C TRP A 134 -11.60 3.57 28.09
N GLY A 135 -10.89 3.89 29.18
CA GLY A 135 -9.43 3.94 29.18
C GLY A 135 -8.80 2.58 28.85
N GLY A 136 -9.37 1.49 29.37
CA GLY A 136 -8.96 0.13 29.00
C GLY A 136 -9.20 -0.20 27.52
N LEU A 137 -10.35 0.20 26.97
CA LEU A 137 -10.68 0.04 25.56
C LEU A 137 -9.78 0.91 24.67
N HIS A 138 -9.45 2.14 25.10
CA HIS A 138 -8.46 2.99 24.41
C HIS A 138 -7.10 2.28 24.29
N ALA A 139 -6.61 1.70 25.38
CA ALA A 139 -5.33 0.97 25.35
C ALA A 139 -5.40 -0.27 24.43
N LEU A 140 -6.50 -1.02 24.46
CA LEU A 140 -6.69 -2.19 23.60
C LEU A 140 -6.75 -1.80 22.12
N ASP A 141 -7.49 -0.76 21.78
CA ASP A 141 -7.58 -0.26 20.40
C ASP A 141 -6.23 0.24 19.90
N GLY A 142 -5.43 0.90 20.75
CA GLY A 142 -4.05 1.27 20.42
C GLY A 142 -3.17 0.07 20.05
N LEU A 143 -3.28 -1.03 20.80
CA LEU A 143 -2.57 -2.28 20.46
C LEU A 143 -3.07 -2.89 19.15
N LEU A 144 -4.37 -2.84 18.87
CA LEU A 144 -4.95 -3.28 17.62
C LEU A 144 -4.46 -2.43 16.44
N ALA A 145 -4.34 -1.12 16.59
CA ALA A 145 -3.78 -0.23 15.56
C ALA A 145 -2.32 -0.59 15.24
N ILE A 146 -1.49 -0.89 16.25
CA ILE A 146 -0.13 -1.39 16.05
C ILE A 146 -0.15 -2.73 15.31
N ALA A 147 -1.04 -3.65 15.67
CA ALA A 147 -1.17 -4.96 15.02
C ALA A 147 -1.57 -4.81 13.54
N VAL A 148 -2.51 -3.91 13.22
CA VAL A 148 -2.89 -3.58 11.83
C VAL A 148 -1.69 -3.03 11.05
N ALA A 149 -0.93 -2.10 11.65
CA ALA A 149 0.27 -1.55 11.00
C ALA A 149 1.35 -2.62 10.76
N CYS A 150 1.58 -3.53 11.71
CA CYS A 150 2.47 -4.68 11.55
C CYS A 150 2.01 -5.61 10.42
N TYR A 151 0.71 -5.93 10.36
CA TYR A 151 0.13 -6.72 9.29
C TYR A 151 0.36 -6.06 7.92
N LEU A 152 0.05 -4.76 7.80
CA LEU A 152 0.25 -3.99 6.57
C LEU A 152 1.73 -3.94 6.17
N TYR A 153 2.64 -3.77 7.13
CA TYR A 153 4.09 -3.78 6.88
C TYR A 153 4.57 -5.13 6.34
N GLY A 154 4.09 -6.23 6.90
CA GLY A 154 4.42 -7.59 6.46
C GLY A 154 3.82 -7.93 5.08
N ALA A 155 2.61 -7.42 4.78
CA ALA A 155 1.94 -7.61 3.51
C ALA A 155 2.48 -6.70 2.38
N ALA A 156 3.19 -5.61 2.72
CA ALA A 156 3.76 -4.71 1.73
C ALA A 156 4.89 -5.39 0.93
N PRO A 157 4.90 -5.30 -0.42
CA PRO A 157 5.88 -6.00 -1.24
C PRO A 157 7.31 -5.60 -0.86
N ALA A 158 8.11 -6.61 -0.48
CA ALA A 158 9.53 -6.42 -0.23
C ALA A 158 10.26 -6.14 -1.54
N ARG A 159 11.19 -5.15 -1.51
CA ARG A 159 12.06 -4.87 -2.66
C ARG A 159 12.75 -6.16 -3.12
N GLY A 160 12.52 -6.59 -4.36
CA GLY A 160 13.42 -7.52 -5.06
C GLY A 160 13.01 -8.99 -5.15
N ARG A 161 11.78 -9.40 -4.83
CA ARG A 161 11.36 -10.81 -5.06
C ARG A 161 10.99 -11.14 -6.50
N GLY A 162 10.96 -10.15 -7.42
CA GLY A 162 10.47 -10.30 -8.80
C GLY A 162 11.44 -10.93 -9.80
N ASN A 163 12.72 -11.18 -9.49
CA ASN A 163 13.68 -11.56 -10.55
C ASN A 163 14.51 -12.84 -10.28
N ARG A 164 14.22 -13.61 -9.23
CA ARG A 164 14.98 -14.87 -8.98
C ARG A 164 14.31 -16.13 -9.51
N ALA A 165 13.10 -16.04 -10.05
CA ALA A 165 12.36 -17.21 -10.56
C ALA A 165 12.53 -17.47 -12.06
N ARG A 166 13.30 -16.65 -12.80
CA ARG A 166 13.48 -16.81 -14.28
C ARG A 166 14.88 -17.27 -14.72
N VAL A 167 15.72 -17.73 -13.80
CA VAL A 167 16.99 -18.37 -14.21
C VAL A 167 16.98 -19.80 -13.68
N ARG A 168 16.20 -20.66 -14.31
CA ARG A 168 16.43 -22.10 -14.40
C ARG A 168 16.17 -22.48 -15.84
N ILE A 169 17.23 -22.55 -16.59
CA ILE A 169 17.35 -23.29 -17.84
C ILE A 169 17.47 -24.76 -17.48
#